data_bd61089a09f85125edc60fc6a142ee94
#
_entry.id   bd61089a09f85125edc60fc6a142ee94
#
_cell.length_a   1.000
_cell.length_b   1.000
_cell.length_c   1.000
_cell.angle_alpha   90.00
_cell.angle_beta   90.00
_cell.angle_gamma   90.00
#
_symmetry.space_group_name_H-M   'P 1'
#
loop_
_entity.id
_entity.type
_entity.pdbx_description
1 polymer ?
#
loop_
_entity_poly.entity_id
_entity_poly.type
_entity_poly.pdbx_seq_one_letter_code
_entity_poly.pdbx_strand_id
1 'polypeptide(L)'
;KDVDCLNPLNAGELYLGRSRWAPCTPRACMATLSHYGIELKGKHVVVLGRSNVVGKPVALLLLQEHATVTICHSRTQDLPGVLRQADIIVAAVGIPSFVKPDMVKDGVVIVDVGINAVDGKLFGDVDAAVAEKASAFTPVPGGIGVVSNMMVMDMLSRDL
;
A
#
# COMPACT_ATOMS: atom_id res chain seq x y z
N LYS A 1 -19.87 -8.58 -12.84
CA LYS A 1 -18.76 -7.67 -13.14
C LYS A 1 -17.74 -7.69 -11.99
N ASP A 2 -16.45 -7.91 -12.28
CA ASP A 2 -15.39 -8.00 -11.29
C ASP A 2 -14.68 -6.63 -11.18
N VAL A 3 -15.34 -5.69 -10.53
CA VAL A 3 -14.84 -4.30 -10.42
C VAL A 3 -13.59 -4.15 -9.56
N ASP A 4 -13.29 -5.13 -8.73
CA ASP A 4 -12.09 -5.11 -7.85
C ASP A 4 -11.03 -6.14 -8.28
N CYS A 5 -11.17 -6.74 -9.47
CA CYS A 5 -10.21 -7.65 -10.10
C CYS A 5 -9.79 -8.82 -9.20
N LEU A 6 -10.72 -9.40 -8.46
CA LEU A 6 -10.45 -10.47 -7.50
C LEU A 6 -10.74 -11.87 -8.03
N ASN A 7 -11.36 -12.01 -9.21
CA ASN A 7 -11.54 -13.31 -9.81
C ASN A 7 -10.18 -13.88 -10.28
N PRO A 8 -10.03 -15.22 -10.34
CA PRO A 8 -8.75 -15.86 -10.69
C PRO A 8 -8.18 -15.46 -12.05
N LEU A 9 -9.03 -15.16 -13.04
CA LEU A 9 -8.57 -14.75 -14.37
C LEU A 9 -7.89 -13.38 -14.30
N ASN A 10 -8.56 -12.38 -13.73
CA ASN A 10 -8.01 -11.03 -13.59
C ASN A 10 -6.77 -11.01 -12.69
N ALA A 11 -6.78 -11.79 -11.60
CA ALA A 11 -5.61 -11.94 -10.72
C ALA A 11 -4.42 -12.60 -11.47
N GLY A 12 -4.69 -13.58 -12.34
CA GLY A 12 -3.68 -14.20 -13.19
C GLY A 12 -3.10 -13.23 -14.21
N GLU A 13 -3.94 -12.41 -14.85
CA GLU A 13 -3.47 -11.38 -15.78
C GLU A 13 -2.62 -10.32 -15.08
N LEU A 14 -2.99 -9.91 -13.85
CA LEU A 14 -2.17 -9.02 -13.03
C LEU A 14 -0.81 -9.62 -12.72
N TYR A 15 -0.78 -10.90 -12.31
CA TYR A 15 0.46 -11.63 -12.05
C TYR A 15 1.38 -11.67 -13.28
N LEU A 16 0.82 -11.86 -14.48
CA LEU A 16 1.56 -11.92 -15.75
C LEU A 16 1.94 -10.52 -16.28
N GLY A 17 1.57 -9.43 -15.61
CA GLY A 17 1.82 -8.08 -16.08
C GLY A 17 1.02 -7.69 -17.32
N ARG A 18 -0.09 -8.38 -17.61
CA ARG A 18 -0.97 -8.17 -18.77
C ARG A 18 -2.27 -7.48 -18.40
N SER A 19 -2.55 -7.35 -17.12
CA SER A 19 -3.82 -6.82 -16.67
C SER A 19 -3.97 -5.34 -17.04
N ARG A 20 -5.10 -5.03 -17.63
CA ARG A 20 -5.57 -3.65 -17.80
C ARG A 20 -6.09 -3.07 -16.47
N TRP A 21 -6.45 -3.94 -15.53
CA TRP A 21 -7.10 -3.59 -14.26
C TRP A 21 -6.39 -4.26 -13.09
N ALA A 22 -6.46 -3.61 -11.94
CA ALA A 22 -5.98 -4.14 -10.67
C ALA A 22 -6.96 -3.74 -9.56
N PRO A 23 -6.94 -4.39 -8.39
CA PRO A 23 -7.79 -4.04 -7.26
C PRO A 23 -7.70 -2.55 -6.90
N CYS A 24 -8.84 -1.98 -6.50
CA CYS A 24 -8.98 -0.52 -6.35
C CYS A 24 -8.00 0.08 -5.34
N THR A 25 -7.80 -0.55 -4.19
CA THR A 25 -6.87 -0.06 -3.16
C THR A 25 -5.39 -0.10 -3.60
N PRO A 26 -4.86 -1.18 -4.19
CA PRO A 26 -3.56 -1.18 -4.84
C PRO A 26 -3.39 -0.08 -5.89
N ARG A 27 -4.38 0.13 -6.76
CA ARG A 27 -4.37 1.25 -7.73
C ARG A 27 -4.32 2.60 -7.06
N ALA A 28 -5.06 2.79 -5.96
CA ALA A 28 -5.02 4.02 -5.18
C ALA A 28 -3.63 4.30 -4.61
N CYS A 29 -2.92 3.28 -4.11
CA CYS A 29 -1.53 3.42 -3.66
C CYS A 29 -0.63 3.90 -4.80
N MET A 30 -0.69 3.24 -5.96
CA MET A 30 0.11 3.61 -7.13
C MET A 30 -0.20 5.00 -7.65
N ALA A 31 -1.49 5.36 -7.74
CA ALA A 31 -1.93 6.68 -8.17
C ALA A 31 -1.45 7.79 -7.22
N THR A 32 -1.48 7.53 -5.91
CA THR A 32 -0.99 8.47 -4.90
C THR A 32 0.52 8.67 -5.03
N LEU A 33 1.29 7.59 -5.12
CA LEU A 33 2.75 7.67 -5.31
C LEU A 33 3.12 8.43 -6.59
N SER A 34 2.44 8.13 -7.70
CA SER A 34 2.64 8.82 -8.98
C SER A 34 2.26 10.30 -8.93
N HIS A 35 1.13 10.64 -8.28
CA HIS A 35 0.65 12.02 -8.15
C HIS A 35 1.66 12.92 -7.44
N TYR A 36 2.31 12.39 -6.41
CA TYR A 36 3.33 13.12 -5.63
C TYR A 36 4.75 12.97 -6.21
N GLY A 37 4.89 12.38 -7.39
CA GLY A 37 6.19 12.22 -8.05
C GLY A 37 7.18 11.35 -7.29
N ILE A 38 6.70 10.39 -6.49
CA ILE A 38 7.56 9.46 -5.77
C ILE A 38 8.13 8.45 -6.75
N GLU A 39 9.44 8.52 -6.97
CA GLU A 39 10.16 7.59 -7.85
C GLU A 39 10.18 6.18 -7.25
N LEU A 40 9.81 5.19 -8.05
CA LEU A 40 9.77 3.77 -7.64
C LEU A 40 10.96 2.96 -8.18
N LYS A 41 11.46 3.34 -9.35
CA LYS A 41 12.55 2.60 -10.02
C LYS A 41 13.79 2.53 -9.14
N GLY A 42 14.22 1.30 -8.86
CA GLY A 42 15.39 1.04 -8.03
C GLY A 42 15.21 1.26 -6.53
N LYS A 43 14.01 1.67 -6.07
CA LYS A 43 13.72 1.83 -4.64
C LYS A 43 13.42 0.49 -3.99
N HIS A 44 13.81 0.36 -2.72
CA HIS A 44 13.40 -0.76 -1.87
C HIS A 44 12.05 -0.45 -1.22
N VAL A 45 11.02 -1.17 -1.64
CA VAL A 45 9.67 -1.03 -1.11
C VAL A 45 9.32 -2.23 -0.24
N VAL A 46 8.95 -1.98 1.00
CA VAL A 46 8.41 -3.01 1.90
C VAL A 46 6.90 -2.92 1.92
N VAL A 47 6.25 -4.02 1.52
CA VAL A 47 4.81 -4.20 1.63
C VAL A 47 4.52 -4.99 2.90
N LEU A 48 3.93 -4.36 3.88
CA LEU A 48 3.57 -4.95 5.16
C LEU A 48 2.13 -5.46 5.09
N GLY A 49 1.98 -6.76 4.92
CA GLY A 49 0.73 -7.47 4.66
C GLY A 49 0.78 -8.27 3.36
N ARG A 50 0.04 -9.39 3.31
CA ARG A 50 0.03 -10.33 2.15
C ARG A 50 -1.37 -10.79 1.74
N SER A 51 -2.37 -9.92 1.95
CA SER A 51 -3.74 -10.22 1.54
C SER A 51 -3.86 -10.31 0.01
N ASN A 52 -4.84 -11.06 -0.47
CA ASN A 52 -5.13 -11.13 -1.91
C ASN A 52 -5.74 -9.83 -2.44
N VAL A 53 -6.31 -9.00 -1.55
CA VAL A 53 -7.00 -7.76 -1.92
C VAL A 53 -6.04 -6.57 -2.02
N VAL A 54 -5.03 -6.50 -1.16
CA VAL A 54 -4.10 -5.35 -1.08
C VAL A 54 -2.65 -5.78 -1.22
N GLY A 55 -2.12 -6.56 -0.29
CA GLY A 55 -0.68 -6.78 -0.16
C GLY A 55 -0.03 -7.40 -1.40
N LYS A 56 -0.56 -8.53 -1.88
CA LYS A 56 -0.03 -9.18 -3.08
C LYS A 56 -0.21 -8.32 -4.35
N PRO A 57 -1.41 -7.76 -4.62
CA PRO A 57 -1.60 -6.92 -5.80
C PRO A 57 -0.73 -5.67 -5.82
N VAL A 58 -0.59 -4.95 -4.69
CA VAL A 58 0.27 -3.75 -4.67
C VAL A 58 1.74 -4.11 -4.88
N ALA A 59 2.19 -5.25 -4.35
CA ALA A 59 3.56 -5.73 -4.56
C ALA A 59 3.84 -6.02 -6.04
N LEU A 60 2.87 -6.62 -6.76
CA LEU A 60 2.98 -6.86 -8.20
C LEU A 60 3.03 -5.55 -9.00
N LEU A 61 2.19 -4.57 -8.66
CA LEU A 61 2.20 -3.26 -9.32
C LEU A 61 3.53 -2.51 -9.09
N LEU A 62 4.06 -2.53 -7.86
CA LEU A 62 5.35 -1.94 -7.53
C LEU A 62 6.51 -2.62 -8.29
N LEU A 63 6.45 -3.94 -8.43
CA LEU A 63 7.44 -4.70 -9.22
C LEU A 63 7.40 -4.29 -10.70
N GLN A 64 6.23 -4.08 -11.28
CA GLN A 64 6.06 -3.61 -12.65
C GLN A 64 6.68 -2.21 -12.87
N GLU A 65 6.69 -1.38 -11.82
CA GLU A 65 7.34 -0.05 -11.82
C GLU A 65 8.84 -0.11 -11.43
N HIS A 66 9.45 -1.29 -11.55
CA HIS A 66 10.89 -1.53 -11.33
C HIS A 66 11.37 -1.30 -9.89
N ALA A 67 10.49 -1.38 -8.89
CA ALA A 67 10.89 -1.38 -7.49
C ALA A 67 11.46 -2.76 -7.08
N THR A 68 12.36 -2.76 -6.09
CA THR A 68 12.72 -3.98 -5.35
C THR A 68 11.72 -4.17 -4.22
N VAL A 69 10.93 -5.24 -4.24
CA VAL A 69 9.80 -5.41 -3.32
C VAL A 69 10.06 -6.53 -2.32
N THR A 70 9.90 -6.22 -1.05
CA THR A 70 9.89 -7.19 0.05
C THR A 70 8.50 -7.25 0.67
N ILE A 71 7.90 -8.44 0.71
CA ILE A 71 6.60 -8.66 1.39
C ILE A 71 6.86 -9.18 2.81
N CYS A 72 6.38 -8.43 3.80
CA CYS A 72 6.44 -8.81 5.22
C CYS A 72 5.06 -9.21 5.74
N HIS A 73 5.06 -10.08 6.75
CA HIS A 73 3.84 -10.63 7.35
C HIS A 73 4.10 -11.09 8.80
N SER A 74 3.09 -11.63 9.47
CA SER A 74 3.15 -12.06 10.89
C SER A 74 4.21 -13.14 11.22
N ARG A 75 4.86 -13.72 10.22
CA ARG A 75 5.94 -14.71 10.38
C ARG A 75 7.31 -14.16 9.97
N THR A 76 7.40 -12.89 9.57
CA THR A 76 8.67 -12.25 9.23
C THR A 76 9.53 -12.08 10.47
N GLN A 77 10.76 -12.58 10.42
CA GLN A 77 11.73 -12.38 11.48
C GLN A 77 12.38 -11.00 11.35
N ASP A 78 12.75 -10.40 12.46
CA ASP A 78 13.36 -9.05 12.54
C ASP A 78 12.64 -8.01 11.65
N LEU A 79 11.32 -7.93 11.78
CA LEU A 79 10.53 -6.98 11.03
C LEU A 79 11.04 -5.54 11.14
N PRO A 80 11.43 -5.02 12.33
CA PRO A 80 12.00 -3.69 12.43
C PRO A 80 13.28 -3.51 11.61
N GLY A 81 14.14 -4.52 11.54
CA GLY A 81 15.35 -4.50 10.72
C GLY A 81 15.05 -4.39 9.23
N VAL A 82 14.02 -5.11 8.76
CA VAL A 82 13.57 -5.02 7.36
C VAL A 82 12.97 -3.65 7.06
N LEU A 83 12.10 -3.12 7.94
CA LEU A 83 11.44 -1.83 7.73
C LEU A 83 12.43 -0.66 7.72
N ARG A 84 13.49 -0.69 8.55
CA ARG A 84 14.54 0.34 8.54
C ARG A 84 15.32 0.42 7.23
N GLN A 85 15.31 -0.61 6.40
CA GLN A 85 15.98 -0.60 5.09
C GLN A 85 15.09 -0.03 3.97
N ALA A 86 13.78 0.09 4.21
CA ALA A 86 12.81 0.49 3.19
C ALA A 86 12.94 1.98 2.83
N ASP A 87 12.91 2.29 1.53
CA ASP A 87 12.71 3.65 1.04
C ASP A 87 11.22 4.04 1.09
N ILE A 88 10.35 3.05 0.86
CA ILE A 88 8.91 3.22 0.88
C ILE A 88 8.31 2.03 1.66
N ILE A 89 7.34 2.32 2.52
CA ILE A 89 6.56 1.30 3.25
C ILE A 89 5.09 1.45 2.87
N VAL A 90 4.49 0.35 2.40
CA VAL A 90 3.04 0.22 2.22
C VAL A 90 2.52 -0.64 3.36
N ALA A 91 1.79 -0.04 4.30
CA ALA A 91 1.27 -0.73 5.48
C ALA A 91 -0.19 -1.15 5.27
N ALA A 92 -0.47 -2.45 5.34
CA ALA A 92 -1.78 -3.07 5.11
C ALA A 92 -1.97 -4.33 5.95
N VAL A 93 -1.85 -4.20 7.28
CA VAL A 93 -1.97 -5.31 8.26
C VAL A 93 -3.27 -5.28 9.06
N GLY A 94 -3.97 -4.13 9.11
CA GLY A 94 -5.21 -3.97 9.87
C GLY A 94 -4.98 -3.97 11.39
N ILE A 95 -3.85 -3.44 11.85
CA ILE A 95 -3.50 -3.31 13.26
C ILE A 95 -3.17 -1.84 13.54
N PRO A 96 -3.94 -1.15 14.40
CA PRO A 96 -3.78 0.27 14.63
C PRO A 96 -2.39 0.61 15.19
N SER A 97 -1.74 1.61 14.60
CA SER A 97 -0.44 2.14 15.01
C SER A 97 0.64 1.06 15.19
N PHE A 98 0.63 0.04 14.34
CA PHE A 98 1.54 -1.10 14.42
C PHE A 98 2.99 -0.69 14.12
N VAL A 99 3.20 0.11 13.05
CA VAL A 99 4.53 0.59 12.69
C VAL A 99 4.91 1.78 13.56
N LYS A 100 6.02 1.69 14.27
CA LYS A 100 6.50 2.70 15.22
C LYS A 100 7.69 3.50 14.67
N PRO A 101 7.98 4.70 15.21
CA PRO A 101 9.10 5.54 14.76
C PRO A 101 10.48 4.88 14.79
N ASP A 102 10.73 3.98 15.73
CA ASP A 102 11.99 3.24 15.87
C ASP A 102 12.14 2.11 14.83
N MET A 103 11.06 1.76 14.15
CA MET A 103 11.04 0.74 13.10
C MET A 103 11.39 1.28 11.72
N VAL A 104 11.52 2.59 11.53
CA VAL A 104 11.71 3.20 10.21
C VAL A 104 12.93 4.10 10.18
N LYS A 105 13.52 4.28 9.00
CA LYS A 105 14.59 5.26 8.78
C LYS A 105 14.03 6.67 8.53
N ASP A 106 14.87 7.67 8.71
CA ASP A 106 14.55 9.05 8.34
C ASP A 106 14.40 9.17 6.82
N GLY A 107 13.46 10.00 6.37
CA GLY A 107 13.19 10.23 4.96
C GLY A 107 12.35 9.12 4.28
N VAL A 108 11.86 8.14 5.03
CA VAL A 108 10.97 7.09 4.48
C VAL A 108 9.69 7.68 3.90
N VAL A 109 9.16 7.08 2.85
CA VAL A 109 7.81 7.36 2.35
C VAL A 109 6.83 6.33 2.93
N ILE A 110 5.73 6.80 3.50
CA ILE A 110 4.70 5.96 4.11
C ILE A 110 3.40 6.03 3.31
N VAL A 111 2.93 4.86 2.86
CA VAL A 111 1.60 4.64 2.31
C VAL A 111 0.81 3.79 3.30
N ASP A 112 0.04 4.44 4.17
CA ASP A 112 -0.79 3.76 5.16
C ASP A 112 -2.16 3.43 4.55
N VAL A 113 -2.45 2.14 4.41
CA VAL A 113 -3.72 1.62 3.87
C VAL A 113 -4.66 1.20 5.00
N GLY A 114 -4.14 1.10 6.24
CA GLY A 114 -4.92 0.68 7.40
C GLY A 114 -6.10 1.61 7.68
N ILE A 115 -7.26 1.02 7.99
CA ILE A 115 -8.42 1.74 8.51
C ILE A 115 -8.94 0.94 9.71
N ASN A 116 -8.60 1.39 10.91
CA ASN A 116 -8.93 0.73 12.15
C ASN A 116 -9.83 1.64 13.00
N ALA A 117 -11.02 1.18 13.34
CA ALA A 117 -11.92 1.91 14.25
C ALA A 117 -11.66 1.48 15.70
N VAL A 118 -11.22 2.41 16.53
CA VAL A 118 -10.99 2.21 17.97
C VAL A 118 -11.70 3.34 18.71
N ASP A 119 -12.62 3.03 19.60
CA ASP A 119 -13.38 4.00 20.41
C ASP A 119 -13.98 5.15 19.58
N GLY A 120 -14.54 4.82 18.40
CA GLY A 120 -15.17 5.79 17.50
C GLY A 120 -14.20 6.69 16.72
N LYS A 121 -12.89 6.47 16.83
CA LYS A 121 -11.85 7.16 16.07
C LYS A 121 -11.22 6.23 15.04
N LEU A 122 -10.76 6.79 13.92
CA LEU A 122 -10.05 6.06 12.88
C LEU A 122 -8.54 6.21 13.04
N PHE A 123 -7.85 5.08 12.95
CA PHE A 123 -6.39 4.99 13.00
C PHE A 123 -5.87 4.19 11.80
N GLY A 124 -4.72 4.60 11.30
CA GLY A 124 -3.96 3.80 10.34
C GLY A 124 -3.20 2.65 11.00
N ASP A 125 -2.49 1.89 10.18
CA ASP A 125 -1.55 0.86 10.63
C ASP A 125 -0.21 1.44 11.08
N VAL A 126 0.05 2.72 10.78
CA VAL A 126 1.29 3.42 11.12
C VAL A 126 1.01 4.44 12.21
N ASP A 127 1.87 4.48 13.22
CA ASP A 127 1.81 5.47 14.29
C ASP A 127 2.01 6.87 13.73
N ALA A 128 1.17 7.82 14.13
CA ALA A 128 1.22 9.20 13.65
C ALA A 128 2.57 9.88 13.89
N ALA A 129 3.31 9.49 14.95
CA ALA A 129 4.63 10.00 15.24
C ALA A 129 5.69 9.63 14.16
N VAL A 130 5.42 8.64 13.31
CA VAL A 130 6.28 8.31 12.15
C VAL A 130 6.34 9.47 11.16
N ALA A 131 5.30 10.32 11.10
CA ALA A 131 5.26 11.48 10.21
C ALA A 131 6.43 12.47 10.46
N GLU A 132 6.98 12.53 11.68
CA GLU A 132 8.14 13.39 12.00
C GLU A 132 9.43 12.92 11.30
N LYS A 133 9.50 11.65 10.92
CA LYS A 133 10.65 11.05 10.23
C LYS A 133 10.43 10.89 8.72
N ALA A 134 9.17 10.82 8.29
CA ALA A 134 8.80 10.54 6.92
C ALA A 134 8.99 11.76 6.02
N SER A 135 9.48 11.54 4.78
CA SER A 135 9.47 12.58 3.74
C SER A 135 8.09 12.76 3.11
N ALA A 136 7.25 11.72 3.15
CA ALA A 136 5.85 11.77 2.76
C ALA A 136 5.06 10.72 3.57
N PHE A 137 3.83 11.08 3.94
CA PHE A 137 2.99 10.26 4.80
C PHE A 137 1.52 10.42 4.41
N THR A 138 0.83 9.33 4.10
CA THR A 138 -0.61 9.38 3.83
C THR A 138 -1.41 9.37 5.13
N PRO A 139 -2.28 10.36 5.38
CA PRO A 139 -3.05 10.44 6.61
C PRO A 139 -4.17 9.38 6.68
N VAL A 140 -4.57 9.00 7.89
CA VAL A 140 -5.77 8.21 8.15
C VAL A 140 -6.58 8.93 9.26
N PRO A 141 -7.82 9.36 8.98
CA PRO A 141 -8.54 9.32 7.70
C PRO A 141 -8.06 10.36 6.66
N GLY A 142 -8.56 10.24 5.44
CA GLY A 142 -8.32 11.24 4.37
C GLY A 142 -7.23 10.89 3.36
N GLY A 143 -6.55 9.74 3.53
CA GLY A 143 -5.52 9.23 2.62
C GLY A 143 -6.05 8.20 1.61
N ILE A 144 -5.41 7.05 1.55
CA ILE A 144 -5.65 6.00 0.55
C ILE A 144 -7.12 5.55 0.47
N GLY A 145 -7.84 5.51 1.59
CA GLY A 145 -9.26 5.10 1.59
C GLY A 145 -10.14 5.99 0.71
N VAL A 146 -9.91 7.29 0.67
CA VAL A 146 -10.66 8.23 -0.18
C VAL A 146 -10.32 7.98 -1.65
N VAL A 147 -9.05 7.83 -1.99
CA VAL A 147 -8.58 7.57 -3.35
C VAL A 147 -9.08 6.22 -3.84
N SER A 148 -9.11 5.19 -2.97
CA SER A 148 -9.64 3.86 -3.28
C SER A 148 -11.11 3.92 -3.69
N ASN A 149 -11.95 4.70 -3.00
CA ASN A 149 -13.34 4.89 -3.38
C ASN A 149 -13.48 5.53 -4.76
N MET A 150 -12.63 6.50 -5.10
CA MET A 150 -12.60 7.10 -6.44
C MET A 150 -12.18 6.09 -7.51
N MET A 151 -11.27 5.16 -7.21
CA MET A 151 -10.88 4.09 -8.13
C MET A 151 -12.04 3.13 -8.42
N VAL A 152 -12.91 2.84 -7.44
CA VAL A 152 -14.14 2.05 -7.67
C VAL A 152 -15.07 2.76 -8.66
N MET A 153 -15.28 4.06 -8.49
CA MET A 153 -16.11 4.86 -9.39
C MET A 153 -15.53 4.93 -10.80
N ASP A 154 -14.21 5.11 -10.93
CA ASP A 154 -13.50 5.06 -12.21
C ASP A 154 -13.73 3.72 -12.93
N MET A 155 -13.60 2.61 -12.21
CA MET A 155 -13.84 1.26 -12.76
C MET A 155 -15.28 1.04 -13.22
N LEU A 156 -16.24 1.58 -12.49
CA LEU A 156 -17.65 1.50 -12.86
C LEU A 156 -17.95 2.33 -14.12
N SER A 157 -17.34 3.51 -14.25
CA SER A 157 -17.62 4.43 -15.37
C SER A 157 -17.01 3.98 -16.70
N ARG A 158 -15.88 3.29 -16.68
CA ARG A 158 -15.15 2.87 -17.91
C ARG A 158 -15.77 1.64 -18.60
N ASP A 159 -16.66 0.96 -17.95
CA ASP A 159 -17.31 -0.25 -18.46
C ASP A 159 -18.81 -0.03 -18.73
N LEU A 160 -19.28 1.18 -18.67
CA LEU A 160 -20.57 1.62 -19.15
C LEU A 160 -20.45 2.16 -20.58
#